data_29cf8d1af37c6d60b87c3cb2fc01fdb7
#
_entry.id   29cf8d1af37c6d60b87c3cb2fc01fdb7
#
_cell.length_a   1.000
_cell.length_b   1.000
_cell.length_c   1.000
_cell.angle_alpha   90.00
_cell.angle_beta   90.00
_cell.angle_gamma   90.00
#
_symmetry.space_group_name_H-M   'P 1'
#
loop_
_entity.id
_entity.type
_entity.pdbx_description
1 polymer ?
#
loop_
_entity_poly.entity_id
_entity_poly.type
_entity_poly.pdbx_seq_one_letter_code
_entity_poly.pdbx_strand_id
1 'polypeptide(L)'
;MKFTKTALVGALMLSVAVPAFAQQRSLVINTDTSDPAPKAAFDALIADFEAANPDVKVTVNLFDHEGYKTAIRNFLTADSPDLANWYAGNRMAPFVKAGQFMDVSDVWAENGLNESLASAASSMTIDGKQWGVPYTYYQWGIYFNKDVYKAAGVEVPKTWDEFVANCAKFQAAGVDCLTTGSKALWPTAGIFDYLDLRTNGYDFHMQLTSGDIPWTDDRVKAVFAEWAKVVPYTTANHAAIDWQDAAALLVQGKAANYVMGNFAVATFKDGGMTNDSLGFMPFPEITPGLARAEEAPTDTIHIPAGAKNVADAKRFLAFMASAEQQTKMNETLGQLPINKDSTVGDDPFLKAGFELLSTADGGIAQFFDRDASAEMAKVGMEGFQEFMVKPDRIDAILDRLEKTRARLAK
;
A
#
# COMPACT_ATOMS: atom_id res chain seq x y z
N MET A 1 -36.48 -90.29 25.09
CA MET A 1 -35.32 -89.46 24.61
C MET A 1 -35.85 -88.38 23.69
N LYS A 2 -35.87 -87.12 24.16
CA LYS A 2 -36.30 -85.97 23.37
C LYS A 2 -35.05 -85.11 23.15
N PHE A 3 -34.60 -84.92 21.92
CA PHE A 3 -33.53 -84.04 21.52
C PHE A 3 -34.10 -82.65 21.29
N THR A 4 -33.66 -81.69 22.09
CA THR A 4 -33.94 -80.26 21.90
C THR A 4 -32.85 -79.67 20.99
N LYS A 5 -33.24 -79.11 19.86
CA LYS A 5 -32.34 -78.33 18.96
C LYS A 5 -32.28 -76.89 19.39
N THR A 6 -31.13 -76.44 19.85
CA THR A 6 -30.87 -75.06 20.14
C THR A 6 -30.44 -74.35 18.86
N ALA A 7 -31.20 -73.35 18.39
CA ALA A 7 -30.86 -72.52 17.25
C ALA A 7 -30.04 -71.34 17.74
N LEU A 8 -28.83 -71.20 17.23
CA LEU A 8 -27.93 -70.07 17.48
C LEU A 8 -28.29 -68.94 16.49
N VAL A 9 -28.87 -67.86 16.98
CA VAL A 9 -29.12 -66.65 16.17
C VAL A 9 -27.87 -65.75 16.26
N GLY A 10 -27.08 -65.70 15.17
CA GLY A 10 -25.95 -64.77 15.01
C GLY A 10 -26.46 -63.35 14.70
N ALA A 11 -26.31 -62.43 15.62
CA ALA A 11 -26.58 -61.01 15.39
C ALA A 11 -25.41 -60.39 14.60
N LEU A 12 -25.65 -60.08 13.35
CA LEU A 12 -24.71 -59.31 12.50
C LEU A 12 -24.81 -57.82 12.94
N MET A 13 -23.86 -57.33 13.72
CA MET A 13 -23.73 -55.91 13.97
C MET A 13 -23.17 -55.20 12.72
N LEU A 14 -24.04 -54.53 11.93
CA LEU A 14 -23.59 -53.53 10.96
C LEU A 14 -23.03 -52.35 11.70
N SER A 15 -21.70 -52.19 11.71
CA SER A 15 -21.05 -50.94 12.11
C SER A 15 -21.33 -49.90 11.03
N VAL A 16 -22.26 -49.00 11.29
CA VAL A 16 -22.47 -47.79 10.50
C VAL A 16 -21.26 -46.89 10.82
N ALA A 17 -20.33 -46.79 9.89
CA ALA A 17 -19.27 -45.79 9.95
C ALA A 17 -19.94 -44.42 9.78
N VAL A 18 -20.16 -43.71 10.89
CA VAL A 18 -20.52 -42.28 10.88
C VAL A 18 -19.29 -41.55 10.32
N PRO A 19 -19.43 -40.82 9.19
CA PRO A 19 -18.32 -39.99 8.75
C PRO A 19 -18.00 -39.03 9.91
N ALA A 20 -16.81 -39.12 10.46
CA ALA A 20 -16.29 -38.11 11.37
C ALA A 20 -16.22 -36.80 10.57
N PHE A 21 -17.18 -35.92 10.77
CA PHE A 21 -17.01 -34.54 10.32
C PHE A 21 -15.76 -34.00 11.05
N ALA A 22 -14.68 -33.89 10.33
CA ALA A 22 -13.48 -33.25 10.85
C ALA A 22 -13.91 -31.85 11.34
N GLN A 23 -13.65 -31.57 12.61
CA GLN A 23 -13.98 -30.26 13.20
C GLN A 23 -13.31 -29.19 12.35
N GLN A 24 -14.12 -28.32 11.75
CA GLN A 24 -13.65 -27.24 10.89
C GLN A 24 -12.72 -26.34 11.71
N ARG A 25 -11.48 -26.15 11.23
CA ARG A 25 -10.50 -25.28 11.90
C ARG A 25 -10.82 -23.82 11.58
N SER A 26 -10.64 -22.94 12.56
CA SER A 26 -10.83 -21.50 12.39
C SER A 26 -9.51 -20.82 12.11
N LEU A 27 -9.50 -19.92 11.12
CA LEU A 27 -8.41 -19.02 10.79
C LEU A 27 -8.91 -17.57 10.92
N VAL A 28 -8.33 -16.78 11.81
CA VAL A 28 -8.76 -15.41 12.09
C VAL A 28 -7.82 -14.43 11.42
N ILE A 29 -8.38 -13.52 10.62
CA ILE A 29 -7.61 -12.47 9.92
C ILE A 29 -8.10 -11.11 10.37
N ASN A 30 -7.18 -10.24 10.82
CA ASN A 30 -7.42 -8.82 11.00
C ASN A 30 -6.91 -8.06 9.77
N THR A 31 -7.75 -7.22 9.19
CA THR A 31 -7.42 -6.48 7.96
C THR A 31 -8.00 -5.08 7.94
N ASP A 32 -7.34 -4.17 7.23
CA ASP A 32 -7.75 -2.80 6.96
C ASP A 32 -8.30 -2.61 5.53
N THR A 33 -8.59 -3.69 4.82
CA THR A 33 -9.11 -3.67 3.44
C THR A 33 -10.58 -3.22 3.39
N SER A 34 -10.89 -2.04 3.93
CA SER A 34 -12.26 -1.53 4.10
C SER A 34 -12.81 -0.81 2.86
N ASP A 35 -11.96 -0.31 1.99
CA ASP A 35 -12.37 0.30 0.73
C ASP A 35 -12.95 -0.74 -0.25
N PRO A 36 -13.88 -0.36 -1.16
CA PRO A 36 -14.64 -1.32 -1.97
C PRO A 36 -13.78 -2.32 -2.77
N ALA A 37 -12.78 -1.85 -3.50
CA ALA A 37 -11.94 -2.72 -4.33
C ALA A 37 -11.03 -3.65 -3.49
N PRO A 38 -10.27 -3.17 -2.48
CA PRO A 38 -9.54 -4.02 -1.55
C PRO A 38 -10.41 -5.06 -0.85
N LYS A 39 -11.61 -4.65 -0.40
CA LYS A 39 -12.55 -5.58 0.24
C LYS A 39 -12.99 -6.69 -0.71
N ALA A 40 -13.38 -6.33 -1.92
CA ALA A 40 -13.82 -7.32 -2.92
C ALA A 40 -12.71 -8.29 -3.29
N ALA A 41 -11.48 -7.82 -3.48
CA ALA A 41 -10.31 -8.66 -3.77
C ALA A 41 -10.01 -9.63 -2.63
N PHE A 42 -10.10 -9.15 -1.38
CA PHE A 42 -9.82 -9.97 -0.21
C PHE A 42 -10.93 -11.01 0.05
N ASP A 43 -12.19 -10.63 -0.12
CA ASP A 43 -13.34 -11.53 -0.01
C ASP A 43 -13.24 -12.68 -1.05
N ALA A 44 -12.82 -12.37 -2.29
CA ALA A 44 -12.60 -13.37 -3.34
C ALA A 44 -11.43 -14.30 -3.02
N LEU A 45 -10.30 -13.79 -2.54
CA LEU A 45 -9.15 -14.59 -2.11
C LEU A 45 -9.55 -15.57 -0.99
N ILE A 46 -10.32 -15.11 -0.02
CA ILE A 46 -10.79 -15.94 1.10
C ILE A 46 -11.74 -17.04 0.59
N ALA A 47 -12.67 -16.71 -0.31
CA ALA A 47 -13.57 -17.69 -0.90
C ALA A 47 -12.81 -18.77 -1.68
N ASP A 48 -11.80 -18.39 -2.47
CA ASP A 48 -10.94 -19.32 -3.20
C ASP A 48 -10.12 -20.19 -2.24
N PHE A 49 -9.61 -19.61 -1.15
CA PHE A 49 -8.88 -20.36 -0.11
C PHE A 49 -9.77 -21.38 0.60
N GLU A 50 -10.99 -20.99 1.02
CA GLU A 50 -11.94 -21.90 1.66
C GLU A 50 -12.39 -23.03 0.71
N ALA A 51 -12.57 -22.73 -0.57
CA ALA A 51 -12.91 -23.74 -1.59
C ALA A 51 -11.79 -24.79 -1.77
N ALA A 52 -10.51 -24.32 -1.73
CA ALA A 52 -9.34 -25.20 -1.79
C ALA A 52 -9.06 -25.93 -0.46
N ASN A 53 -9.57 -25.41 0.66
CA ASN A 53 -9.34 -25.92 2.02
C ASN A 53 -10.66 -26.05 2.81
N PRO A 54 -11.56 -26.99 2.46
CA PRO A 54 -12.92 -27.08 3.04
C PRO A 54 -12.94 -27.41 4.54
N ASP A 55 -11.81 -27.81 5.10
CA ASP A 55 -11.59 -28.09 6.51
C ASP A 55 -11.18 -26.83 7.32
N VAL A 56 -11.05 -25.66 6.66
CA VAL A 56 -10.72 -24.37 7.29
C VAL A 56 -11.86 -23.38 7.05
N LYS A 57 -12.22 -22.65 8.09
CA LYS A 57 -13.15 -21.51 8.00
C LYS A 57 -12.43 -20.22 8.37
N VAL A 58 -12.46 -19.24 7.49
CA VAL A 58 -11.86 -17.93 7.70
C VAL A 58 -12.85 -16.99 8.38
N THR A 59 -12.41 -16.31 9.42
CA THR A 59 -13.13 -15.21 10.08
C THR A 59 -12.36 -13.93 9.89
N VAL A 60 -13.00 -12.91 9.32
CA VAL A 60 -12.37 -11.60 9.05
C VAL A 60 -12.86 -10.58 10.05
N ASN A 61 -11.91 -9.94 10.74
CA ASN A 61 -12.14 -8.72 11.50
C ASN A 61 -11.70 -7.54 10.63
N LEU A 62 -12.69 -6.84 10.07
CA LEU A 62 -12.46 -5.70 9.19
C LEU A 62 -12.44 -4.41 10.00
N PHE A 63 -11.39 -3.63 9.82
CA PHE A 63 -11.21 -2.31 10.43
C PHE A 63 -11.18 -1.25 9.32
N ASP A 64 -11.51 -0.01 9.67
CA ASP A 64 -11.17 1.11 8.81
C ASP A 64 -9.64 1.33 8.78
N HIS A 65 -9.14 1.85 7.67
CA HIS A 65 -7.70 1.96 7.41
C HIS A 65 -6.93 2.72 8.49
N GLU A 66 -7.43 3.86 8.96
CA GLU A 66 -6.73 4.68 9.96
C GLU A 66 -6.89 4.10 11.37
N GLY A 67 -8.06 3.55 11.68
CA GLY A 67 -8.29 2.85 12.94
C GLY A 67 -7.40 1.62 13.10
N TYR A 68 -7.17 0.87 12.02
CA TYR A 68 -6.29 -0.29 12.01
C TYR A 68 -4.85 0.07 12.39
N LYS A 69 -4.29 1.13 11.78
CA LYS A 69 -2.93 1.61 12.08
C LYS A 69 -2.72 1.91 13.56
N THR A 70 -3.79 2.33 14.24
CA THR A 70 -3.77 2.60 15.69
C THR A 70 -3.97 1.33 16.50
N ALA A 71 -4.88 0.44 16.08
CA ALA A 71 -5.30 -0.75 16.83
C ALA A 71 -4.28 -1.90 16.76
N ILE A 72 -3.44 -1.98 15.72
CA ILE A 72 -2.55 -3.13 15.48
C ILE A 72 -1.69 -3.48 16.71
N ARG A 73 -1.12 -2.50 17.39
CA ARG A 73 -0.30 -2.73 18.58
C ARG A 73 -1.06 -3.43 19.71
N ASN A 74 -2.34 -3.11 19.84
CA ASN A 74 -3.18 -3.68 20.91
C ASN A 74 -3.53 -5.13 20.58
N PHE A 75 -4.02 -5.44 19.40
CA PHE A 75 -4.42 -6.82 19.10
C PHE A 75 -3.21 -7.77 18.91
N LEU A 76 -2.04 -7.29 18.47
CA LEU A 76 -0.83 -8.12 18.46
C LEU A 76 -0.37 -8.53 19.85
N THR A 77 -0.74 -7.80 20.90
CA THR A 77 -0.32 -8.08 22.29
C THR A 77 -1.40 -8.73 23.16
N ALA A 78 -2.68 -8.42 22.93
CA ALA A 78 -3.77 -8.82 23.82
C ALA A 78 -4.65 -9.95 23.25
N ASP A 79 -5.04 -9.88 21.99
CA ASP A 79 -5.90 -10.88 21.33
C ASP A 79 -5.47 -11.02 19.87
N SER A 80 -4.35 -11.72 19.69
CA SER A 80 -3.73 -11.88 18.36
C SER A 80 -4.64 -12.66 17.42
N PRO A 81 -4.87 -12.15 16.20
CA PRO A 81 -5.39 -12.96 15.10
C PRO A 81 -4.36 -13.99 14.66
N ASP A 82 -4.72 -14.85 13.72
CA ASP A 82 -3.78 -15.77 13.08
C ASP A 82 -3.00 -15.09 11.95
N LEU A 83 -3.63 -14.10 11.30
CA LEU A 83 -3.05 -13.28 10.24
C LEU A 83 -3.39 -11.80 10.45
N ALA A 84 -2.46 -10.92 10.11
CA ALA A 84 -2.63 -9.48 10.18
C ALA A 84 -2.05 -8.81 8.93
N ASN A 85 -2.81 -7.93 8.29
CA ASN A 85 -2.29 -7.04 7.25
C ASN A 85 -1.30 -6.06 7.86
N TRP A 86 -0.27 -5.73 7.11
CA TRP A 86 0.63 -4.64 7.44
C TRP A 86 1.42 -4.21 6.20
N TYR A 87 2.52 -3.50 6.43
CA TYR A 87 3.39 -2.93 5.40
C TYR A 87 4.78 -3.50 5.50
N ALA A 88 5.50 -3.53 4.39
CA ALA A 88 6.91 -3.91 4.32
C ALA A 88 7.85 -2.86 4.95
N GLY A 89 9.15 -3.13 4.94
CA GLY A 89 10.19 -2.17 5.27
C GLY A 89 10.22 -1.72 6.74
N ASN A 90 10.51 -0.44 6.94
CA ASN A 90 10.68 0.14 8.28
C ASN A 90 9.39 0.18 9.12
N ARG A 91 8.20 0.06 8.50
CA ARG A 91 6.93 -0.08 9.26
C ARG A 91 6.80 -1.45 9.91
N MET A 92 7.35 -2.50 9.30
CA MET A 92 7.40 -3.85 9.86
C MET A 92 8.43 -3.96 11.00
N ALA A 93 9.58 -3.32 10.85
CA ALA A 93 10.74 -3.49 11.70
C ALA A 93 10.48 -3.36 13.22
N PRO A 94 9.69 -2.39 13.73
CA PRO A 94 9.40 -2.28 15.16
C PRO A 94 8.68 -3.50 15.74
N PHE A 95 7.77 -4.11 14.99
CA PHE A 95 7.03 -5.31 15.42
C PHE A 95 7.92 -6.54 15.40
N VAL A 96 8.81 -6.66 14.41
CA VAL A 96 9.84 -7.71 14.37
C VAL A 96 10.79 -7.60 15.57
N LYS A 97 11.33 -6.41 15.82
CA LYS A 97 12.21 -6.15 16.96
C LYS A 97 11.53 -6.40 18.32
N ALA A 98 10.23 -6.17 18.40
CA ALA A 98 9.43 -6.46 19.60
C ALA A 98 9.01 -7.93 19.72
N GLY A 99 9.37 -8.80 18.76
CA GLY A 99 8.99 -10.21 18.74
C GLY A 99 7.48 -10.44 18.52
N GLN A 100 6.79 -9.53 17.87
CA GLN A 100 5.34 -9.58 17.66
C GLN A 100 4.92 -10.25 16.35
N PHE A 101 5.84 -10.42 15.39
CA PHE A 101 5.64 -11.21 14.18
C PHE A 101 6.48 -12.47 14.21
N MET A 102 6.03 -13.50 13.53
CA MET A 102 6.74 -14.77 13.37
C MET A 102 7.66 -14.74 12.15
N ASP A 103 8.79 -15.45 12.27
CA ASP A 103 9.65 -15.83 11.15
C ASP A 103 8.86 -16.78 10.23
N VAL A 104 8.75 -16.43 8.95
CA VAL A 104 8.07 -17.20 7.91
C VAL A 104 9.02 -17.58 6.77
N SER A 105 10.32 -17.62 7.03
CA SER A 105 11.34 -17.97 6.04
C SER A 105 11.16 -19.39 5.48
N ASP A 106 10.56 -20.29 6.27
CA ASP A 106 10.16 -21.62 5.81
C ASP A 106 9.07 -21.56 4.72
N VAL A 107 8.08 -20.68 4.86
CA VAL A 107 7.06 -20.47 3.81
C VAL A 107 7.72 -20.01 2.51
N TRP A 108 8.70 -19.10 2.60
CA TRP A 108 9.42 -18.61 1.43
C TRP A 108 10.25 -19.71 0.78
N ALA A 109 10.98 -20.50 1.57
CA ALA A 109 11.84 -21.57 1.07
C ALA A 109 11.05 -22.72 0.45
N GLU A 110 9.99 -23.20 1.13
CA GLU A 110 9.21 -24.36 0.71
C GLU A 110 8.35 -24.10 -0.53
N ASN A 111 7.97 -22.84 -0.79
CA ASN A 111 7.09 -22.44 -1.90
C ASN A 111 7.84 -21.67 -3.02
N GLY A 112 9.16 -21.62 -3.01
CA GLY A 112 9.96 -20.95 -4.05
C GLY A 112 9.78 -19.43 -4.09
N LEU A 113 9.33 -18.81 -2.99
CA LEU A 113 9.01 -17.38 -2.95
C LEU A 113 10.24 -16.50 -3.03
N ASN A 114 11.41 -16.99 -2.65
CA ASN A 114 12.68 -16.27 -2.85
C ASN A 114 12.95 -15.92 -4.31
N GLU A 115 12.44 -16.73 -5.24
CA GLU A 115 12.57 -16.48 -6.68
C GLU A 115 11.34 -15.76 -7.23
N SER A 116 10.13 -16.22 -6.88
CA SER A 116 8.90 -15.67 -7.45
C SER A 116 8.52 -14.28 -6.94
N LEU A 117 8.93 -13.92 -5.70
CA LEU A 117 8.71 -12.61 -5.08
C LEU A 117 10.02 -11.83 -4.90
N ALA A 118 11.03 -12.08 -5.70
CA ALA A 118 12.38 -11.50 -5.55
C ALA A 118 12.39 -9.97 -5.51
N SER A 119 11.50 -9.30 -6.25
CA SER A 119 11.39 -7.84 -6.29
C SER A 119 11.07 -7.20 -4.94
N ALA A 120 10.36 -7.92 -4.05
CA ALA A 120 10.00 -7.43 -2.72
C ALA A 120 10.79 -8.13 -1.58
N ALA A 121 11.69 -9.06 -1.90
CA ALA A 121 12.38 -9.86 -0.88
C ALA A 121 13.19 -9.00 0.11
N SER A 122 13.86 -7.94 -0.38
CA SER A 122 14.66 -7.05 0.47
C SER A 122 13.81 -6.32 1.51
N SER A 123 12.62 -5.83 1.12
CA SER A 123 11.70 -5.12 2.00
C SER A 123 11.02 -6.02 3.03
N MET A 124 11.04 -7.34 2.82
CA MET A 124 10.50 -8.34 3.75
C MET A 124 11.55 -8.99 4.65
N THR A 125 12.84 -8.66 4.45
CA THR A 125 13.95 -9.33 5.13
C THR A 125 14.56 -8.44 6.20
N ILE A 126 14.60 -8.94 7.44
CA ILE A 126 15.31 -8.35 8.57
C ILE A 126 16.16 -9.45 9.21
N ASP A 127 17.43 -9.18 9.47
CA ASP A 127 18.39 -10.13 10.05
C ASP A 127 18.44 -11.49 9.29
N GLY A 128 18.34 -11.43 7.96
CA GLY A 128 18.37 -12.61 7.08
C GLY A 128 17.11 -13.48 7.11
N LYS A 129 16.02 -13.03 7.71
CA LYS A 129 14.75 -13.73 7.85
C LYS A 129 13.60 -12.97 7.22
N GLN A 130 12.62 -13.69 6.69
CA GLN A 130 11.39 -13.14 6.12
C GLN A 130 10.29 -13.12 7.21
N TRP A 131 9.61 -11.96 7.32
CA TRP A 131 8.67 -11.70 8.42
C TRP A 131 7.20 -11.56 7.99
N GLY A 132 6.91 -11.83 6.73
CA GLY A 132 5.58 -11.81 6.14
C GLY A 132 5.64 -12.16 4.67
N VAL A 133 4.49 -12.08 3.99
CA VAL A 133 4.38 -12.34 2.55
C VAL A 133 3.69 -11.14 1.89
N PRO A 134 4.31 -10.52 0.88
CA PRO A 134 3.72 -9.43 0.14
C PRO A 134 2.74 -9.96 -0.91
N TYR A 135 1.65 -9.21 -1.18
CA TYR A 135 0.64 -9.63 -2.14
C TYR A 135 0.38 -8.61 -3.25
N THR A 136 0.77 -7.36 -3.02
CA THR A 136 0.63 -6.28 -4.01
C THR A 136 1.67 -5.19 -3.77
N TYR A 137 2.02 -4.49 -4.84
CA TYR A 137 2.66 -3.20 -4.82
C TYR A 137 2.03 -2.33 -5.90
N TYR A 138 2.27 -1.02 -5.87
CA TYR A 138 1.63 -0.12 -6.80
C TYR A 138 2.46 1.13 -7.04
N GLN A 139 2.43 1.60 -8.28
CA GLN A 139 3.08 2.85 -8.64
C GLN A 139 2.32 4.04 -8.08
N TRP A 140 3.07 5.09 -7.79
CA TRP A 140 2.58 6.42 -7.59
C TRP A 140 2.91 7.29 -8.81
N GLY A 141 2.23 8.43 -8.94
CA GLY A 141 2.43 9.39 -9.99
C GLY A 141 1.31 10.40 -10.05
N ILE A 142 1.13 11.05 -11.18
CA ILE A 142 0.09 12.06 -11.36
C ILE A 142 -1.03 11.48 -12.23
N TYR A 143 -2.21 11.35 -11.62
CA TYR A 143 -3.46 11.11 -12.36
C TYR A 143 -4.04 12.45 -12.79
N PHE A 144 -4.57 12.54 -14.01
CA PHE A 144 -5.10 13.79 -14.54
C PHE A 144 -6.37 13.59 -15.35
N ASN A 145 -7.19 14.65 -15.39
CA ASN A 145 -8.42 14.66 -16.17
C ASN A 145 -8.12 15.18 -17.58
N LYS A 146 -8.16 14.29 -18.59
CA LYS A 146 -7.85 14.60 -19.99
C LYS A 146 -8.78 15.66 -20.59
N ASP A 147 -10.06 15.68 -20.17
CA ASP A 147 -11.02 16.65 -20.66
C ASP A 147 -10.71 18.06 -20.16
N VAL A 148 -10.26 18.18 -18.89
CA VAL A 148 -9.76 19.44 -18.31
C VAL A 148 -8.52 19.93 -19.04
N TYR A 149 -7.55 19.05 -19.31
CA TYR A 149 -6.35 19.38 -20.10
C TYR A 149 -6.71 19.90 -21.48
N LYS A 150 -7.60 19.19 -22.17
CA LYS A 150 -8.09 19.58 -23.50
C LYS A 150 -8.81 20.93 -23.48
N ALA A 151 -9.68 21.15 -22.50
CA ALA A 151 -10.44 22.41 -22.35
C ALA A 151 -9.51 23.60 -22.07
N ALA A 152 -8.45 23.41 -21.27
CA ALA A 152 -7.45 24.42 -20.99
C ALA A 152 -6.40 24.61 -22.11
N GLY A 153 -6.40 23.74 -23.12
CA GLY A 153 -5.43 23.78 -24.22
C GLY A 153 -3.98 23.58 -23.76
N VAL A 154 -3.77 22.65 -22.79
CA VAL A 154 -2.46 22.32 -22.28
C VAL A 154 -2.06 20.90 -22.64
N GLU A 155 -0.76 20.69 -22.84
CA GLU A 155 -0.16 19.39 -23.06
C GLU A 155 0.29 18.75 -21.73
N VAL A 156 0.46 17.43 -21.74
CA VAL A 156 1.02 16.69 -20.59
C VAL A 156 2.47 17.14 -20.37
N PRO A 157 2.80 17.68 -19.18
CA PRO A 157 4.11 18.22 -18.88
C PRO A 157 5.16 17.11 -18.73
N LYS A 158 6.39 17.40 -19.16
CA LYS A 158 7.55 16.52 -18.97
C LYS A 158 8.44 17.00 -17.83
N THR A 159 8.44 18.30 -17.59
CA THR A 159 9.23 18.95 -16.52
C THR A 159 8.31 19.60 -15.50
N TRP A 160 8.86 19.80 -14.31
CA TRP A 160 8.12 20.47 -13.22
C TRP A 160 7.80 21.94 -13.56
N ASP A 161 8.69 22.63 -14.26
CA ASP A 161 8.43 24.00 -14.69
C ASP A 161 7.25 24.07 -15.69
N GLU A 162 7.12 23.09 -16.59
CA GLU A 162 5.96 22.97 -17.48
C GLU A 162 4.68 22.68 -16.68
N PHE A 163 4.78 21.80 -15.65
CA PHE A 163 3.64 21.51 -14.76
C PHE A 163 3.18 22.78 -14.04
N VAL A 164 4.09 23.53 -13.44
CA VAL A 164 3.79 24.80 -12.74
C VAL A 164 3.20 25.83 -13.71
N ALA A 165 3.73 25.92 -14.93
CA ALA A 165 3.19 26.82 -15.96
C ALA A 165 1.74 26.44 -16.36
N ASN A 166 1.44 25.14 -16.41
CA ASN A 166 0.08 24.66 -16.68
C ASN A 166 -0.88 25.00 -15.52
N CYS A 167 -0.40 25.01 -14.25
CA CYS A 167 -1.20 25.38 -13.09
C CYS A 167 -1.83 26.78 -13.22
N ALA A 168 -1.07 27.76 -13.72
CA ALA A 168 -1.60 29.10 -13.95
C ALA A 168 -2.74 29.11 -14.99
N LYS A 169 -2.65 28.25 -16.03
CA LYS A 169 -3.71 28.13 -17.05
C LYS A 169 -4.97 27.47 -16.48
N PHE A 170 -4.84 26.42 -15.66
CA PHE A 170 -5.98 25.79 -14.99
C PHE A 170 -6.69 26.78 -14.05
N GLN A 171 -5.91 27.52 -13.25
CA GLN A 171 -6.47 28.55 -12.35
C GLN A 171 -7.23 29.62 -13.13
N ALA A 172 -6.70 30.07 -14.28
CA ALA A 172 -7.38 31.04 -15.14
C ALA A 172 -8.71 30.49 -15.72
N ALA A 173 -8.82 29.16 -15.84
CA ALA A 173 -10.04 28.47 -16.24
C ALA A 173 -10.99 28.15 -15.04
N GLY A 174 -10.63 28.55 -13.81
CA GLY A 174 -11.42 28.29 -12.61
C GLY A 174 -11.31 26.84 -12.10
N VAL A 175 -10.22 26.14 -12.42
CA VAL A 175 -9.95 24.75 -12.03
C VAL A 175 -8.72 24.73 -11.13
N ASP A 176 -8.76 23.98 -10.02
CA ASP A 176 -7.56 23.72 -9.21
C ASP A 176 -6.55 22.92 -10.03
N CYS A 177 -5.28 23.32 -9.99
CA CYS A 177 -4.25 22.56 -10.69
C CYS A 177 -4.03 21.20 -10.05
N LEU A 178 -3.97 21.17 -8.74
CA LEU A 178 -3.68 19.97 -7.95
C LEU A 178 -4.75 19.79 -6.87
N THR A 179 -5.29 18.59 -6.74
CA THR A 179 -6.09 18.21 -5.58
C THR A 179 -5.32 17.28 -4.67
N THR A 180 -5.62 17.34 -3.39
CA THR A 180 -5.22 16.35 -2.38
C THR A 180 -6.21 16.39 -1.23
N GLY A 181 -6.40 15.26 -0.53
CA GLY A 181 -7.18 15.17 0.70
C GLY A 181 -6.24 14.80 1.84
N SER A 182 -5.86 15.78 2.67
CA SER A 182 -4.83 15.56 3.69
C SER A 182 -5.35 15.44 5.11
N LYS A 183 -6.66 15.21 5.29
CA LYS A 183 -7.24 14.98 6.63
C LYS A 183 -6.57 13.81 7.36
N ALA A 184 -6.26 12.73 6.64
CA ALA A 184 -5.52 11.59 7.17
C ALA A 184 -3.97 11.75 7.06
N LEU A 185 -3.47 12.91 6.67
CA LEU A 185 -2.07 13.32 6.53
C LEU A 185 -1.31 12.64 5.38
N TRP A 186 -1.33 11.31 5.26
CA TRP A 186 -0.52 10.52 4.35
C TRP A 186 -0.54 10.98 2.87
N PRO A 187 -1.64 11.52 2.28
CA PRO A 187 -1.58 11.94 0.87
C PRO A 187 -0.56 13.04 0.58
N THR A 188 -0.18 13.84 1.60
CA THR A 188 0.86 14.86 1.43
C THR A 188 2.26 14.29 1.33
N ALA A 189 2.47 13.07 1.87
CA ALA A 189 3.74 12.40 1.84
C ALA A 189 4.15 12.04 0.42
N GLY A 190 3.25 11.50 -0.41
CA GLY A 190 3.58 11.19 -1.81
C GLY A 190 3.95 12.42 -2.63
N ILE A 191 3.42 13.61 -2.29
CA ILE A 191 3.86 14.87 -2.92
C ILE A 191 5.29 15.21 -2.48
N PHE A 192 5.58 15.12 -1.17
CA PHE A 192 6.91 15.38 -0.63
C PHE A 192 7.94 14.41 -1.20
N ASP A 193 7.64 13.13 -1.20
CA ASP A 193 8.55 12.08 -1.65
C ASP A 193 8.94 12.27 -3.11
N TYR A 194 7.98 12.50 -4.00
CA TYR A 194 8.30 12.76 -5.39
C TYR A 194 9.06 14.07 -5.63
N LEU A 195 8.74 15.13 -4.89
CA LEU A 195 9.51 16.37 -4.97
C LEU A 195 10.95 16.14 -4.51
N ASP A 196 11.17 15.37 -3.44
CA ASP A 196 12.51 15.06 -2.95
C ASP A 196 13.26 14.12 -3.92
N LEU A 197 12.63 13.03 -4.36
CA LEU A 197 13.20 12.08 -5.31
C LEU A 197 13.58 12.75 -6.64
N ARG A 198 12.82 13.73 -7.11
CA ARG A 198 13.09 14.47 -8.36
C ARG A 198 14.06 15.63 -8.17
N THR A 199 14.24 16.17 -6.96
CA THR A 199 15.17 17.26 -6.63
C THR A 199 16.54 16.73 -6.26
N ASN A 200 16.58 15.70 -5.38
CA ASN A 200 17.80 15.25 -4.71
C ASN A 200 18.19 13.79 -5.04
N GLY A 201 17.29 12.98 -5.55
CA GLY A 201 17.51 11.59 -5.91
C GLY A 201 17.30 10.60 -4.77
N TYR A 202 17.37 9.32 -5.13
CA TYR A 202 17.05 8.20 -4.24
C TYR A 202 17.93 8.14 -2.99
N ASP A 203 19.25 8.24 -3.16
CA ASP A 203 20.19 8.08 -2.04
C ASP A 203 19.99 9.15 -0.98
N PHE A 204 19.70 10.39 -1.41
CA PHE A 204 19.40 11.49 -0.47
C PHE A 204 18.08 11.22 0.26
N HIS A 205 17.04 10.87 -0.47
CA HIS A 205 15.72 10.56 0.08
C HIS A 205 15.79 9.45 1.14
N MET A 206 16.48 8.36 0.85
CA MET A 206 16.65 7.24 1.79
C MET A 206 17.46 7.64 3.04
N GLN A 207 18.51 8.48 2.90
CA GLN A 207 19.27 9.00 4.04
C GLN A 207 18.47 10.01 4.87
N LEU A 208 17.59 10.80 4.25
CA LEU A 208 16.72 11.72 4.97
C LEU A 208 15.67 10.96 5.79
N THR A 209 15.00 9.99 5.16
CA THR A 209 13.94 9.19 5.79
C THR A 209 14.47 8.25 6.87
N SER A 210 15.69 7.71 6.72
CA SER A 210 16.37 6.93 7.77
C SER A 210 16.84 7.80 8.97
N GLY A 211 16.93 9.10 8.78
CA GLY A 211 17.36 10.05 9.81
C GLY A 211 18.87 10.35 9.80
N ASP A 212 19.60 9.96 8.77
CA ASP A 212 21.04 10.23 8.63
C ASP A 212 21.32 11.68 8.23
N ILE A 213 20.38 12.31 7.53
CA ILE A 213 20.45 13.71 7.11
C ILE A 213 19.55 14.58 7.99
N PRO A 214 20.01 15.76 8.44
CA PRO A 214 19.17 16.69 9.20
C PRO A 214 18.08 17.32 8.32
N TRP A 215 16.87 17.49 8.88
CA TRP A 215 15.76 18.17 8.21
C TRP A 215 16.01 19.63 7.89
N THR A 216 17.01 20.24 8.54
CA THR A 216 17.43 21.62 8.27
C THR A 216 18.47 21.74 7.15
N ASP A 217 18.84 20.64 6.48
CA ASP A 217 19.72 20.65 5.29
C ASP A 217 19.12 21.54 4.19
N ASP A 218 19.96 22.30 3.48
CA ASP A 218 19.51 23.23 2.44
C ASP A 218 18.83 22.49 1.27
N ARG A 219 19.17 21.23 1.02
CA ARG A 219 18.51 20.39 0.00
C ARG A 219 17.07 20.09 0.37
N VAL A 220 16.75 19.90 1.66
CA VAL A 220 15.36 19.76 2.12
C VAL A 220 14.59 21.08 1.91
N LYS A 221 15.21 22.23 2.19
CA LYS A 221 14.60 23.53 1.90
C LYS A 221 14.31 23.71 0.42
N ALA A 222 15.18 23.22 -0.47
CA ALA A 222 14.97 23.25 -1.91
C ALA A 222 13.70 22.44 -2.32
N VAL A 223 13.45 21.28 -1.70
CA VAL A 223 12.21 20.51 -1.93
C VAL A 223 10.97 21.34 -1.60
N PHE A 224 10.95 21.99 -0.44
CA PHE A 224 9.82 22.85 -0.05
C PHE A 224 9.69 24.10 -0.92
N ALA A 225 10.80 24.62 -1.46
CA ALA A 225 10.76 25.71 -2.42
C ALA A 225 10.07 25.30 -3.74
N GLU A 226 10.33 24.08 -4.22
CA GLU A 226 9.61 23.52 -5.37
C GLU A 226 8.12 23.32 -5.05
N TRP A 227 7.80 22.78 -3.87
CA TRP A 227 6.43 22.60 -3.44
C TRP A 227 5.65 23.92 -3.36
N ALA A 228 6.28 24.97 -2.83
CA ALA A 228 5.68 26.30 -2.71
C ALA A 228 5.15 26.84 -4.05
N LYS A 229 5.74 26.44 -5.20
CA LYS A 229 5.29 26.88 -6.53
C LYS A 229 3.86 26.43 -6.85
N VAL A 230 3.39 25.30 -6.27
CA VAL A 230 2.06 24.73 -6.56
C VAL A 230 1.05 24.87 -5.43
N VAL A 231 1.48 25.21 -4.22
CA VAL A 231 0.57 25.42 -3.07
C VAL A 231 -0.56 26.40 -3.40
N PRO A 232 -0.33 27.57 -4.07
CA PRO A 232 -1.41 28.51 -4.41
C PRO A 232 -2.45 27.95 -5.41
N TYR A 233 -2.13 26.87 -6.10
CA TYR A 233 -2.94 26.23 -7.12
C TYR A 233 -3.56 24.92 -6.66
N THR A 234 -3.41 24.57 -5.38
CA THR A 234 -3.92 23.35 -4.78
C THR A 234 -5.27 23.61 -4.12
N THR A 235 -6.15 22.61 -4.11
CA THR A 235 -7.48 22.66 -3.45
C THR A 235 -7.36 23.22 -2.03
N ALA A 236 -8.02 24.34 -1.77
CA ALA A 236 -7.82 25.14 -0.56
C ALA A 236 -8.24 24.45 0.74
N ASN A 237 -9.28 23.58 0.71
CA ASN A 237 -9.80 22.87 1.88
C ASN A 237 -9.20 21.47 2.07
N HIS A 238 -8.06 21.19 1.47
CA HIS A 238 -7.41 19.86 1.46
C HIS A 238 -7.26 19.23 2.87
N ALA A 239 -7.02 20.05 3.90
CA ALA A 239 -6.83 19.56 5.27
C ALA A 239 -8.13 19.06 5.95
N ALA A 240 -9.29 19.33 5.37
CA ALA A 240 -10.60 18.96 5.91
C ALA A 240 -11.25 17.78 5.16
N ILE A 241 -10.71 17.37 4.03
CA ILE A 241 -11.27 16.32 3.17
C ILE A 241 -10.38 15.08 3.13
N ASP A 242 -11.01 13.94 2.94
CA ASP A 242 -10.34 12.66 2.74
C ASP A 242 -9.84 12.51 1.30
N TRP A 243 -9.00 11.51 1.03
CA TRP A 243 -8.45 11.28 -0.29
C TRP A 243 -9.55 10.94 -1.33
N GLN A 244 -10.66 10.29 -0.91
CA GLN A 244 -11.79 9.99 -1.79
C GLN A 244 -12.55 11.26 -2.20
N ASP A 245 -12.70 12.22 -1.28
CA ASP A 245 -13.31 13.52 -1.59
C ASP A 245 -12.46 14.30 -2.60
N ALA A 246 -11.13 14.23 -2.44
CA ALA A 246 -10.20 14.83 -3.41
C ALA A 246 -10.25 14.12 -4.77
N ALA A 247 -10.40 12.80 -4.80
CA ALA A 247 -10.61 12.04 -6.03
C ALA A 247 -11.89 12.48 -6.75
N ALA A 248 -12.97 12.75 -6.01
CA ALA A 248 -14.22 13.26 -6.57
C ALA A 248 -14.04 14.63 -7.24
N LEU A 249 -13.15 15.49 -6.76
CA LEU A 249 -12.84 16.77 -7.42
C LEU A 249 -12.19 16.58 -8.79
N LEU A 250 -11.28 15.59 -8.92
CA LEU A 250 -10.69 15.22 -10.21
C LEU A 250 -11.76 14.69 -11.17
N VAL A 251 -12.61 13.76 -10.70
CA VAL A 251 -13.71 13.17 -11.48
C VAL A 251 -14.66 14.25 -12.01
N GLN A 252 -15.00 15.23 -11.16
CA GLN A 252 -15.90 16.35 -11.50
C GLN A 252 -15.26 17.43 -12.38
N GLY A 253 -13.98 17.31 -12.72
CA GLY A 253 -13.23 18.33 -13.46
C GLY A 253 -13.00 19.64 -12.68
N LYS A 254 -13.16 19.63 -11.35
CA LYS A 254 -12.86 20.77 -10.47
C LYS A 254 -11.37 20.87 -10.16
N ALA A 255 -10.64 19.78 -10.31
CA ALA A 255 -9.20 19.73 -10.25
C ALA A 255 -8.65 19.04 -11.51
N ALA A 256 -7.47 19.46 -11.96
CA ALA A 256 -6.83 18.91 -13.16
C ALA A 256 -5.98 17.68 -12.86
N ASN A 257 -5.29 17.66 -11.72
CA ASN A 257 -4.28 16.66 -11.35
C ASN A 257 -4.46 16.17 -9.92
N TYR A 258 -4.00 14.92 -9.69
CA TYR A 258 -3.91 14.31 -8.36
C TYR A 258 -2.66 13.45 -8.26
N VAL A 259 -1.75 13.76 -7.33
CA VAL A 259 -0.61 12.90 -6.99
C VAL A 259 -1.12 11.78 -6.11
N MET A 260 -1.11 10.52 -6.59
CA MET A 260 -1.73 9.40 -5.88
C MET A 260 -1.19 8.04 -6.36
N GLY A 261 -1.40 7.03 -5.54
CA GLY A 261 -1.13 5.64 -5.89
C GLY A 261 -2.19 5.03 -6.81
N ASN A 262 -1.82 3.99 -7.54
CA ASN A 262 -2.69 3.37 -8.56
C ASN A 262 -3.99 2.77 -7.99
N PHE A 263 -4.05 2.48 -6.71
CA PHE A 263 -5.29 2.03 -6.05
C PHE A 263 -6.47 3.02 -6.24
N ALA A 264 -6.18 4.30 -6.47
CA ALA A 264 -7.20 5.32 -6.71
C ALA A 264 -7.91 5.18 -8.08
N VAL A 265 -7.36 4.41 -9.03
CA VAL A 265 -7.96 4.20 -10.35
C VAL A 265 -9.35 3.59 -10.23
N ALA A 266 -9.55 2.64 -9.33
CA ALA A 266 -10.87 2.06 -9.05
C ALA A 266 -11.86 3.15 -8.63
N THR A 267 -11.49 4.03 -7.69
CA THR A 267 -12.33 5.14 -7.22
C THR A 267 -12.65 6.14 -8.34
N PHE A 268 -11.70 6.46 -9.20
CA PHE A 268 -11.96 7.34 -10.35
C PHE A 268 -12.94 6.71 -11.34
N LYS A 269 -12.78 5.42 -11.64
CA LYS A 269 -13.69 4.67 -12.54
C LYS A 269 -15.08 4.52 -11.94
N ASP A 270 -15.21 4.23 -10.66
CA ASP A 270 -16.49 4.18 -9.93
C ASP A 270 -17.21 5.54 -9.94
N GLY A 271 -16.43 6.63 -9.92
CA GLY A 271 -16.93 8.00 -10.09
C GLY A 271 -17.35 8.37 -11.53
N GLY A 272 -17.15 7.45 -12.50
CA GLY A 272 -17.57 7.61 -13.89
C GLY A 272 -16.47 7.98 -14.88
N MET A 273 -15.20 8.06 -14.46
CA MET A 273 -14.10 8.23 -15.41
C MET A 273 -13.86 6.94 -16.20
N THR A 274 -13.41 7.10 -17.44
CA THR A 274 -13.02 6.00 -18.34
C THR A 274 -11.55 6.12 -18.72
N ASN A 275 -11.03 5.11 -19.42
CA ASN A 275 -9.66 5.18 -19.95
C ASN A 275 -9.47 6.34 -20.96
N ASP A 276 -10.57 6.87 -21.55
CA ASP A 276 -10.52 8.01 -22.45
C ASP A 276 -10.43 9.35 -21.72
N SER A 277 -11.01 9.46 -20.52
CA SER A 277 -11.05 10.69 -19.72
C SER A 277 -9.98 10.74 -18.60
N LEU A 278 -9.56 9.60 -18.07
CA LEU A 278 -8.50 9.50 -17.07
C LEU A 278 -7.13 9.32 -17.73
N GLY A 279 -6.16 10.11 -17.33
CA GLY A 279 -4.77 9.98 -17.72
C GLY A 279 -3.87 9.66 -16.52
N PHE A 280 -2.69 9.12 -16.82
CA PHE A 280 -1.60 8.90 -15.88
C PHE A 280 -0.29 9.39 -16.51
N MET A 281 0.55 10.05 -15.72
CA MET A 281 1.90 10.43 -16.09
C MET A 281 2.85 10.23 -14.93
N PRO A 282 4.13 9.85 -15.20
CA PRO A 282 5.18 9.90 -14.19
C PRO A 282 5.28 11.29 -13.59
N PHE A 283 5.74 11.37 -12.33
CA PHE A 283 6.01 12.69 -11.75
C PHE A 283 7.12 13.38 -12.57
N PRO A 284 6.91 14.66 -12.97
CA PRO A 284 7.82 15.36 -13.87
C PRO A 284 9.24 15.53 -13.33
N GLU A 285 10.22 15.62 -14.24
CA GLU A 285 11.61 15.91 -13.91
C GLU A 285 11.73 17.31 -13.27
N ILE A 286 12.52 17.41 -12.17
CA ILE A 286 12.89 18.68 -11.53
C ILE A 286 14.35 18.98 -11.80
N THR A 287 15.26 18.08 -11.43
CA THR A 287 16.70 18.21 -11.65
C THR A 287 17.11 17.44 -12.90
N PRO A 288 17.51 18.13 -13.99
CA PRO A 288 17.84 17.47 -15.25
C PRO A 288 18.97 16.45 -15.12
N GLY A 289 18.73 15.26 -15.68
CA GLY A 289 19.73 14.18 -15.73
C GLY A 289 19.90 13.41 -14.42
N LEU A 290 19.08 13.65 -13.42
CA LEU A 290 19.01 12.82 -12.23
C LEU A 290 18.37 11.47 -12.58
N ALA A 291 18.97 10.35 -12.14
CA ALA A 291 18.38 9.03 -12.32
C ALA A 291 16.98 8.97 -11.71
N ARG A 292 16.05 8.40 -12.47
CA ARG A 292 14.63 8.42 -12.09
C ARG A 292 14.34 7.39 -11.02
N ALA A 293 14.08 7.85 -9.80
CA ALA A 293 13.59 7.03 -8.70
C ALA A 293 12.05 7.07 -8.64
N GLU A 294 11.43 5.96 -8.25
CA GLU A 294 9.98 5.84 -8.15
C GLU A 294 9.56 5.32 -6.78
N GLU A 295 8.26 5.37 -6.49
CA GLU A 295 7.65 4.76 -5.32
C GLU A 295 6.84 3.53 -5.69
N ALA A 296 7.04 2.45 -4.93
CA ALA A 296 6.24 1.23 -5.00
C ALA A 296 5.92 0.70 -3.59
N PRO A 297 4.99 1.34 -2.86
CA PRO A 297 4.56 0.85 -1.57
C PRO A 297 4.06 -0.59 -1.66
N THR A 298 4.47 -1.44 -0.71
CA THR A 298 4.23 -2.87 -0.71
C THR A 298 3.34 -3.26 0.46
N ASP A 299 2.19 -3.87 0.18
CA ASP A 299 1.25 -4.36 1.19
C ASP A 299 1.47 -5.85 1.45
N THR A 300 1.35 -6.25 2.72
CA THR A 300 1.85 -7.52 3.21
C THR A 300 0.89 -8.16 4.22
N ILE A 301 1.00 -9.49 4.38
CA ILE A 301 0.34 -10.21 5.47
C ILE A 301 1.39 -10.89 6.33
N HIS A 302 1.20 -10.81 7.64
CA HIS A 302 2.08 -11.33 8.67
C HIS A 302 1.38 -12.35 9.56
N ILE A 303 2.14 -13.26 10.17
CA ILE A 303 1.67 -14.12 11.25
C ILE A 303 2.08 -13.46 12.57
N PRO A 304 1.13 -13.01 13.41
CA PRO A 304 1.44 -12.56 14.76
C PRO A 304 2.07 -13.65 15.60
N ALA A 305 2.96 -13.28 16.50
CA ALA A 305 3.61 -14.25 17.42
C ALA A 305 2.60 -14.95 18.34
N GLY A 306 1.44 -14.35 18.63
CA GLY A 306 0.36 -14.92 19.40
C GLY A 306 -0.68 -15.72 18.58
N ALA A 307 -0.43 -15.99 17.32
CA ALA A 307 -1.34 -16.77 16.44
C ALA A 307 -1.60 -18.18 17.01
N LYS A 308 -2.85 -18.61 16.95
CA LYS A 308 -3.30 -19.91 17.49
C LYS A 308 -3.30 -21.00 16.42
N ASN A 309 -3.50 -20.63 15.16
CA ASN A 309 -3.54 -21.55 14.03
C ASN A 309 -2.45 -21.25 13.00
N VAL A 310 -1.19 -21.40 13.41
CA VAL A 310 0.01 -21.10 12.60
C VAL A 310 0.07 -21.96 11.33
N ALA A 311 -0.37 -23.22 11.39
CA ALA A 311 -0.29 -24.13 10.25
C ALA A 311 -1.18 -23.66 9.08
N ASP A 312 -2.43 -23.28 9.35
CA ASP A 312 -3.32 -22.77 8.31
C ASP A 312 -2.97 -21.33 7.91
N ALA A 313 -2.40 -20.54 8.85
CA ALA A 313 -1.86 -19.22 8.52
C ALA A 313 -0.74 -19.31 7.48
N LYS A 314 0.24 -20.19 7.65
CA LYS A 314 1.30 -20.44 6.66
C LYS A 314 0.75 -20.94 5.33
N ARG A 315 -0.25 -21.84 5.37
CA ARG A 315 -0.95 -22.33 4.17
C ARG A 315 -1.64 -21.19 3.42
N PHE A 316 -2.29 -20.25 4.14
CA PHE A 316 -2.92 -19.09 3.55
C PHE A 316 -1.88 -18.17 2.90
N LEU A 317 -0.76 -17.90 3.56
CA LEU A 317 0.33 -17.11 2.98
C LEU A 317 0.88 -17.72 1.69
N ALA A 318 1.13 -19.03 1.67
CA ALA A 318 1.58 -19.73 0.46
C ALA A 318 0.55 -19.69 -0.67
N PHE A 319 -0.73 -19.85 -0.34
CA PHE A 319 -1.84 -19.77 -1.30
C PHE A 319 -1.93 -18.39 -1.93
N MET A 320 -1.95 -17.33 -1.11
CA MET A 320 -1.99 -15.93 -1.54
C MET A 320 -0.78 -15.55 -2.40
N ALA A 321 0.41 -16.10 -2.09
CA ALA A 321 1.64 -15.83 -2.83
C ALA A 321 1.69 -16.42 -4.23
N SER A 322 0.77 -17.35 -4.58
CA SER A 322 0.78 -18.01 -5.89
C SER A 322 0.50 -17.02 -7.02
N ALA A 323 1.06 -17.29 -8.21
CA ALA A 323 0.86 -16.45 -9.39
C ALA A 323 -0.63 -16.31 -9.76
N GLU A 324 -1.41 -17.39 -9.63
CA GLU A 324 -2.85 -17.40 -9.91
C GLU A 324 -3.60 -16.43 -8.98
N GLN A 325 -3.37 -16.54 -7.66
CA GLN A 325 -4.10 -15.71 -6.70
C GLN A 325 -3.66 -14.25 -6.76
N GLN A 326 -2.37 -13.98 -6.94
CA GLN A 326 -1.92 -12.60 -7.12
C GLN A 326 -2.43 -11.98 -8.42
N THR A 327 -2.57 -12.74 -9.51
CA THR A 327 -3.20 -12.26 -10.74
C THR A 327 -4.65 -11.85 -10.47
N LYS A 328 -5.49 -12.75 -9.94
CA LYS A 328 -6.90 -12.50 -9.65
C LYS A 328 -7.10 -11.32 -8.69
N MET A 329 -6.33 -11.32 -7.62
CA MET A 329 -6.41 -10.29 -6.59
C MET A 329 -6.07 -8.92 -7.15
N ASN A 330 -4.97 -8.80 -7.88
CA ASN A 330 -4.49 -7.53 -8.41
C ASN A 330 -5.32 -7.01 -9.60
N GLU A 331 -5.96 -7.88 -10.36
CA GLU A 331 -6.99 -7.48 -11.33
C GLU A 331 -8.12 -6.70 -10.65
N THR A 332 -8.64 -7.21 -9.51
CA THR A 332 -9.70 -6.55 -8.73
C THR A 332 -9.20 -5.28 -8.02
N LEU A 333 -7.99 -5.33 -7.47
CA LEU A 333 -7.34 -4.18 -6.83
C LEU A 333 -7.00 -3.07 -7.82
N GLY A 334 -6.80 -3.39 -9.10
CA GLY A 334 -6.21 -2.47 -10.07
C GLY A 334 -4.76 -2.11 -9.67
N GLN A 335 -4.01 -3.08 -9.14
CA GLN A 335 -2.64 -2.94 -8.67
C GLN A 335 -1.72 -3.96 -9.33
N LEU A 336 -0.43 -3.95 -9.01
CA LEU A 336 0.55 -4.84 -9.60
C LEU A 336 0.79 -6.07 -8.72
N PRO A 337 0.78 -7.28 -9.28
CA PRO A 337 1.22 -8.47 -8.58
C PRO A 337 2.73 -8.45 -8.38
N ILE A 338 3.19 -8.98 -7.26
CA ILE A 338 4.63 -9.09 -6.96
C ILE A 338 5.22 -10.38 -7.54
N ASN A 339 4.40 -11.42 -7.63
CA ASN A 339 4.85 -12.70 -8.18
C ASN A 339 5.17 -12.54 -9.67
N LYS A 340 6.44 -12.80 -10.04
CA LYS A 340 6.96 -12.62 -11.41
C LYS A 340 6.22 -13.44 -12.48
N ASP A 341 5.56 -14.52 -12.07
CA ASP A 341 4.84 -15.43 -12.97
C ASP A 341 3.34 -15.05 -13.08
N SER A 342 2.92 -13.98 -12.39
CA SER A 342 1.58 -13.40 -12.53
C SER A 342 1.44 -12.56 -13.80
N THR A 343 0.20 -12.31 -14.21
CA THR A 343 -0.12 -11.45 -15.36
C THR A 343 -0.78 -10.14 -14.91
N VAL A 344 -0.55 -9.04 -15.64
CA VAL A 344 -1.14 -7.72 -15.35
C VAL A 344 -2.30 -7.36 -16.30
N GLY A 345 -2.77 -8.26 -17.13
CA GLY A 345 -3.89 -8.02 -18.05
C GLY A 345 -3.66 -6.85 -19.02
N ASP A 346 -4.75 -6.29 -19.55
CA ASP A 346 -4.73 -5.24 -20.57
C ASP A 346 -5.04 -3.83 -20.06
N ASP A 347 -5.18 -3.65 -18.75
CA ASP A 347 -5.44 -2.34 -18.16
C ASP A 347 -4.27 -1.37 -18.43
N PRO A 348 -4.54 -0.18 -19.03
CA PRO A 348 -3.49 0.75 -19.43
C PRO A 348 -2.73 1.34 -18.23
N PHE A 349 -3.36 1.45 -17.05
CA PHE A 349 -2.72 1.98 -15.85
C PHE A 349 -1.77 0.95 -15.23
N LEU A 350 -2.14 -0.34 -15.26
CA LEU A 350 -1.24 -1.42 -14.84
C LEU A 350 -0.04 -1.55 -15.77
N LYS A 351 -0.25 -1.46 -17.08
CA LYS A 351 0.86 -1.46 -18.05
C LYS A 351 1.79 -0.28 -17.84
N ALA A 352 1.24 0.93 -17.69
CA ALA A 352 2.02 2.14 -17.43
C ALA A 352 2.79 2.04 -16.09
N GLY A 353 2.19 1.49 -15.05
CA GLY A 353 2.84 1.26 -13.77
C GLY A 353 3.97 0.24 -13.86
N PHE A 354 3.74 -0.86 -14.57
CA PHE A 354 4.79 -1.87 -14.80
C PHE A 354 5.98 -1.28 -15.56
N GLU A 355 5.72 -0.53 -16.65
CA GLU A 355 6.76 0.15 -17.42
C GLU A 355 7.50 1.17 -16.54
N LEU A 356 6.76 1.98 -15.77
CA LEU A 356 7.34 2.98 -14.88
C LEU A 356 8.32 2.37 -13.88
N LEU A 357 7.91 1.31 -13.17
CA LEU A 357 8.72 0.69 -12.13
C LEU A 357 9.87 -0.16 -12.73
N SER A 358 9.64 -0.87 -13.82
CA SER A 358 10.67 -1.70 -14.46
C SER A 358 11.78 -0.90 -15.14
N THR A 359 11.53 0.37 -15.44
CA THR A 359 12.50 1.29 -16.06
C THR A 359 13.05 2.34 -15.09
N ALA A 360 12.74 2.24 -13.80
CA ALA A 360 13.30 3.11 -12.76
C ALA A 360 14.77 2.78 -12.53
N ASP A 361 15.67 3.63 -13.03
CA ASP A 361 17.12 3.46 -12.95
C ASP A 361 17.73 4.14 -11.70
N GLY A 362 16.97 4.98 -11.02
CA GLY A 362 17.37 5.69 -9.80
C GLY A 362 17.04 4.96 -8.50
N GLY A 363 16.26 3.88 -8.54
CA GLY A 363 15.84 3.12 -7.36
C GLY A 363 14.34 3.20 -7.08
N ILE A 364 13.87 2.39 -6.13
CA ILE A 364 12.46 2.31 -5.73
C ILE A 364 12.35 2.50 -4.22
N ALA A 365 11.69 3.59 -3.81
CA ALA A 365 11.31 3.86 -2.43
C ALA A 365 9.97 3.19 -2.09
N GLN A 366 9.71 2.98 -0.80
CA GLN A 366 8.43 2.41 -0.38
C GLN A 366 7.34 3.49 -0.28
N PHE A 367 7.51 4.45 0.57
CA PHE A 367 6.66 5.61 0.85
C PHE A 367 7.15 6.24 2.15
N PHE A 368 7.02 7.54 2.32
CA PHE A 368 7.55 8.26 3.47
C PHE A 368 7.22 7.61 4.82
N ASP A 369 5.97 7.24 5.03
CA ASP A 369 5.54 6.63 6.30
C ASP A 369 5.95 5.15 6.46
N ARG A 370 6.55 4.55 5.43
CA ARG A 370 7.12 3.19 5.46
C ARG A 370 8.65 3.23 5.52
N ASP A 371 9.28 4.25 4.93
CA ASP A 371 10.73 4.45 4.95
C ASP A 371 11.20 5.19 6.19
N ALA A 372 10.40 6.13 6.72
CA ALA A 372 10.69 6.81 7.98
C ALA A 372 10.22 6.00 9.21
N SER A 373 10.84 6.25 10.38
CA SER A 373 10.32 5.71 11.64
C SER A 373 8.89 6.21 11.91
N ALA A 374 8.08 5.42 12.61
CA ALA A 374 6.66 5.74 12.84
C ALA A 374 6.44 7.11 13.49
N GLU A 375 7.33 7.52 14.40
CA GLU A 375 7.25 8.84 15.04
C GLU A 375 7.67 9.95 14.08
N MET A 376 8.76 9.76 13.32
CA MET A 376 9.21 10.71 12.31
C MET A 376 8.18 10.87 11.20
N ALA A 377 7.60 9.78 10.74
CA ALA A 377 6.53 9.76 9.75
C ALA A 377 5.34 10.63 10.18
N LYS A 378 4.86 10.44 11.41
CA LYS A 378 3.75 11.24 11.96
C LYS A 378 4.08 12.73 11.95
N VAL A 379 5.20 13.12 12.59
CA VAL A 379 5.57 14.53 12.73
C VAL A 379 5.91 15.15 11.37
N GLY A 380 6.51 14.39 10.44
CA GLY A 380 6.78 14.81 9.08
C GLY A 380 5.50 15.14 8.32
N MET A 381 4.55 14.20 8.27
CA MET A 381 3.26 14.40 7.58
C MET A 381 2.41 15.53 8.19
N GLU A 382 2.44 15.72 9.52
CA GLU A 382 1.85 16.91 10.16
C GLU A 382 2.54 18.20 9.67
N GLY A 383 3.87 18.18 9.51
CA GLY A 383 4.64 19.29 8.96
C GLY A 383 4.31 19.58 7.49
N PHE A 384 4.14 18.56 6.68
CA PHE A 384 3.76 18.69 5.27
C PHE A 384 2.37 19.32 5.11
N GLN A 385 1.38 18.86 5.87
CA GLN A 385 0.07 19.48 5.89
C GLN A 385 0.13 20.94 6.38
N GLU A 386 0.87 21.21 7.46
CA GLU A 386 1.06 22.58 7.97
C GLU A 386 1.69 23.49 6.92
N PHE A 387 2.70 23.00 6.18
CA PHE A 387 3.34 23.76 5.09
C PHE A 387 2.34 24.12 3.98
N MET A 388 1.51 23.20 3.55
CA MET A 388 0.50 23.47 2.53
C MET A 388 -0.53 24.53 2.98
N VAL A 389 -0.83 24.62 4.28
CA VAL A 389 -1.74 25.62 4.84
C VAL A 389 -1.03 26.94 5.12
N LYS A 390 0.24 26.90 5.53
CA LYS A 390 1.04 28.06 5.98
C LYS A 390 2.49 27.90 5.51
N PRO A 391 2.79 28.12 4.22
CA PRO A 391 4.12 27.90 3.67
C PRO A 391 5.19 28.85 4.24
N ASP A 392 4.80 29.98 4.78
CA ASP A 392 5.68 30.92 5.47
C ASP A 392 6.28 30.40 6.78
N ARG A 393 5.76 29.28 7.30
CA ARG A 393 6.25 28.66 8.53
C ARG A 393 7.33 27.60 8.32
N ILE A 394 7.90 27.50 7.12
CA ILE A 394 8.83 26.42 6.75
C ILE A 394 9.99 26.25 7.75
N ASP A 395 10.64 27.33 8.18
CA ASP A 395 11.78 27.23 9.11
C ASP A 395 11.34 26.63 10.46
N ALA A 396 10.18 27.02 10.99
CA ALA A 396 9.65 26.47 12.23
C ALA A 396 9.23 25.00 12.08
N ILE A 397 8.74 24.61 10.91
CA ILE A 397 8.42 23.22 10.58
C ILE A 397 9.69 22.39 10.56
N LEU A 398 10.71 22.80 9.80
CA LEU A 398 11.98 22.07 9.68
C LEU A 398 12.70 21.96 11.03
N ASP A 399 12.71 23.01 11.86
CA ASP A 399 13.25 22.97 13.20
C ASP A 399 12.55 21.94 14.11
N ARG A 400 11.23 21.79 13.98
CA ARG A 400 10.46 20.78 14.71
C ARG A 400 10.80 19.37 14.23
N LEU A 401 10.89 19.15 12.92
CA LEU A 401 11.29 17.88 12.33
C LEU A 401 12.69 17.48 12.77
N GLU A 402 13.64 18.42 12.74
CA GLU A 402 15.01 18.19 13.17
C GLU A 402 15.12 17.85 14.66
N LYS A 403 14.38 18.53 15.51
CA LYS A 403 14.32 18.18 16.96
C LYS A 403 13.83 16.75 17.18
N THR A 404 12.85 16.32 16.39
CA THR A 404 12.34 14.94 16.46
C THR A 404 13.41 13.96 15.99
N ARG A 405 14.04 14.17 14.82
CA ARG A 405 15.12 13.36 14.29
C ARG A 405 16.27 13.21 15.29
N ALA A 406 16.78 14.35 15.82
CA ALA A 406 17.90 14.36 16.75
C ALA A 406 17.60 13.66 18.09
N ARG A 407 16.33 13.56 18.47
CA ARG A 407 15.90 12.79 19.65
C ARG A 407 15.84 11.29 19.36
N LEU A 408 15.40 10.90 18.16
CA LEU A 408 15.30 9.50 17.74
C LEU A 408 16.65 8.87 17.43
N ALA A 409 17.65 9.66 17.07
CA ALA A 409 19.03 9.23 16.82
C ALA A 409 19.83 8.90 18.11
N LYS A 410 19.28 9.16 19.30
CA LYS A 410 19.88 8.86 20.63
C LYS A 410 19.44 7.51 21.14
#